data_b1f31e54c47371c47c36d68bd5556aac
#
_entry.id   b1f31e54c47371c47c36d68bd5556aac
#
_cell.length_a   1.000
_cell.length_b   1.000
_cell.length_c   1.000
_cell.angle_alpha   90.00
_cell.angle_beta   90.00
_cell.angle_gamma   90.00
#
_symmetry.space_group_name_H-M   'P 1'
#
loop_
_entity.id
_entity.type
_entity.pdbx_description
1 polymer ?
#
loop_
_entity_poly.entity_id
_entity_poly.type
_entity_poly.pdbx_seq_one_letter_code
_entity_poly.pdbx_strand_id
1 'polypeptide(L)'
;MSCNEVPWVPSGHPAASRLINEIVWGEESDINRKGVPMSHFEMYLEAMHSMGADPVEINRLLQQLKEGHHIDAILVNSPLPSHITNFLKFTFEVVHTKKPHIVAAVFTFGREDLIPDMFIEIIKNLKQTKNLELADLIYYFERHIEVD
;
A
#
# COMPACT_ATOMS: atom_id res chain seq x y z
N MET A 1 -0.02 -15.43 -8.99
CA MET A 1 -1.21 -15.71 -9.80
C MET A 1 -1.24 -14.87 -11.09
N SER A 2 -0.69 -13.68 -11.11
CA SER A 2 -0.30 -13.03 -12.36
C SER A 2 1.00 -13.62 -12.89
N CYS A 3 1.24 -13.62 -14.20
CA CYS A 3 2.47 -14.17 -14.77
C CYS A 3 3.49 -13.05 -14.97
N ASN A 4 4.61 -13.16 -14.29
CA ASN A 4 5.76 -12.25 -14.34
C ASN A 4 7.06 -12.99 -14.71
N GLU A 5 6.96 -14.18 -15.27
CA GLU A 5 8.10 -14.96 -15.73
C GLU A 5 8.37 -14.79 -17.22
N VAL A 6 9.61 -14.96 -17.63
CA VAL A 6 10.03 -14.95 -19.03
C VAL A 6 10.71 -16.28 -19.38
N PRO A 7 10.23 -17.03 -20.38
CA PRO A 7 9.04 -16.77 -21.21
C PRO A 7 7.72 -16.87 -20.45
N TRP A 8 6.69 -16.15 -20.92
CA TRP A 8 5.37 -16.16 -20.31
C TRP A 8 4.73 -17.54 -20.33
N VAL A 9 4.22 -17.97 -19.17
CA VAL A 9 3.49 -19.24 -19.01
C VAL A 9 2.14 -18.95 -18.34
N PRO A 10 1.01 -19.43 -18.91
CA PRO A 10 -0.30 -19.22 -18.29
C PRO A 10 -0.36 -19.83 -16.90
N SER A 11 -0.95 -19.11 -15.92
CA SER A 11 -1.10 -19.55 -14.53
C SER A 11 -2.04 -20.75 -14.33
N GLY A 12 -2.86 -21.07 -15.32
CA GLY A 12 -3.91 -22.09 -15.19
C GLY A 12 -5.18 -21.63 -14.44
N HIS A 13 -5.19 -20.42 -13.91
CA HIS A 13 -6.29 -19.85 -13.11
C HIS A 13 -6.71 -18.45 -13.63
N PRO A 14 -7.34 -18.36 -14.83
CA PRO A 14 -7.57 -17.07 -15.51
C PRO A 14 -8.45 -16.10 -14.70
N ALA A 15 -9.45 -16.60 -13.97
CA ALA A 15 -10.31 -15.75 -13.14
C ALA A 15 -9.52 -15.12 -11.96
N ALA A 16 -8.69 -15.90 -11.29
CA ALA A 16 -7.84 -15.40 -10.22
C ALA A 16 -6.77 -14.42 -10.77
N SER A 17 -6.19 -14.74 -11.94
CA SER A 17 -5.24 -13.83 -12.60
C SER A 17 -5.89 -12.51 -12.97
N ARG A 18 -7.13 -12.54 -13.45
CA ARG A 18 -7.88 -11.33 -13.78
C ARG A 18 -8.06 -10.45 -12.54
N LEU A 19 -8.57 -11.00 -11.44
CA LEU A 19 -8.74 -10.27 -10.18
C LEU A 19 -7.43 -9.62 -9.70
N ILE A 20 -6.34 -10.41 -9.65
CA ILE A 20 -5.04 -9.87 -9.22
C ILE A 20 -4.54 -8.77 -10.17
N ASN A 21 -4.74 -8.89 -11.48
CA ASN A 21 -4.32 -7.87 -12.43
C ASN A 21 -5.17 -6.60 -12.31
N GLU A 22 -6.44 -6.69 -11.95
CA GLU A 22 -7.31 -5.53 -11.65
C GLU A 22 -6.80 -4.79 -10.41
N ILE A 23 -6.47 -5.50 -9.33
CA ILE A 23 -5.85 -4.92 -8.13
C ILE A 23 -4.51 -4.26 -8.48
N VAL A 24 -3.60 -4.97 -9.14
CA VAL A 24 -2.27 -4.44 -9.51
C VAL A 24 -2.40 -3.21 -10.41
N TRP A 25 -3.34 -3.21 -11.35
CA TRP A 25 -3.58 -2.04 -12.20
C TRP A 25 -4.04 -0.82 -11.40
N GLY A 26 -4.95 -1.00 -10.43
CA GLY A 26 -5.39 0.04 -9.51
C GLY A 26 -4.23 0.56 -8.68
N GLU A 27 -3.49 -0.35 -8.02
CA GLU A 27 -2.39 0.02 -7.13
C GLU A 27 -1.21 0.73 -7.82
N GLU A 28 -0.84 0.30 -9.04
CA GLU A 28 0.38 0.79 -9.70
C GLU A 28 0.14 1.99 -10.64
N SER A 29 -1.08 2.21 -11.13
CA SER A 29 -1.31 3.16 -12.23
C SER A 29 -2.71 3.77 -12.26
N ASP A 30 -3.30 4.01 -11.12
CA ASP A 30 -4.59 4.70 -11.01
C ASP A 30 -4.48 6.19 -11.40
N ILE A 31 -5.57 6.91 -11.35
CA ILE A 31 -5.64 8.33 -11.70
C ILE A 31 -5.73 9.18 -10.42
N ASN A 32 -4.78 10.09 -10.23
CA ASN A 32 -4.81 11.02 -9.10
C ASN A 32 -5.87 12.11 -9.28
N ARG A 33 -6.09 12.92 -8.24
CA ARG A 33 -7.06 14.03 -8.24
C ARG A 33 -6.86 15.07 -9.36
N LYS A 34 -5.68 15.11 -9.97
CA LYS A 34 -5.34 16.03 -11.07
C LYS A 34 -5.55 15.37 -12.46
N GLY A 35 -6.05 14.14 -12.52
CA GLY A 35 -6.27 13.39 -13.76
C GLY A 35 -4.99 12.78 -14.36
N VAL A 36 -3.95 12.59 -13.55
CA VAL A 36 -2.65 12.06 -13.99
C VAL A 36 -2.47 10.64 -13.47
N PRO A 37 -1.99 9.68 -14.29
CA PRO A 37 -1.64 8.35 -13.83
C PRO A 37 -0.61 8.39 -12.70
N MET A 38 -0.90 7.69 -11.61
CA MET A 38 -0.07 7.67 -10.41
C MET A 38 -0.39 6.42 -9.58
N SER A 39 0.61 5.79 -8.95
CA SER A 39 0.38 4.68 -8.03
C SER A 39 -0.31 5.16 -6.75
N HIS A 40 -1.06 4.28 -6.09
CA HIS A 40 -1.65 4.58 -4.77
C HIS A 40 -0.58 4.96 -3.75
N PHE A 41 0.59 4.32 -3.81
CA PHE A 41 1.71 4.67 -2.95
C PHE A 41 2.19 6.12 -3.15
N GLU A 42 2.31 6.59 -4.38
CA GLU A 42 2.70 7.97 -4.69
C GLU A 42 1.61 8.96 -4.30
N MET A 43 0.32 8.64 -4.53
CA MET A 43 -0.80 9.45 -4.05
C MET A 43 -0.80 9.58 -2.53
N TYR A 44 -0.51 8.50 -1.81
CA TYR A 44 -0.35 8.53 -0.36
C TYR A 44 0.79 9.45 0.08
N LEU A 45 1.94 9.41 -0.59
CA LEU A 45 3.04 10.33 -0.30
C LEU A 45 2.68 11.79 -0.58
N GLU A 46 1.97 12.09 -1.68
CA GLU A 46 1.45 13.44 -1.95
C GLU A 46 0.51 13.90 -0.82
N ALA A 47 -0.41 13.04 -0.39
CA ALA A 47 -1.34 13.32 0.70
C ALA A 47 -0.61 13.58 2.03
N MET A 48 0.38 12.78 2.37
CA MET A 48 1.21 12.96 3.57
C MET A 48 1.98 14.28 3.52
N HIS A 49 2.55 14.61 2.36
CA HIS A 49 3.27 15.87 2.17
C HIS A 49 2.34 17.09 2.34
N SER A 50 1.13 17.06 1.76
CA SER A 50 0.15 18.16 1.89
C SER A 50 -0.31 18.37 3.34
N MET A 51 -0.27 17.34 4.16
CA MET A 51 -0.54 17.41 5.60
C MET A 51 0.67 17.86 6.45
N GLY A 52 1.84 18.05 5.84
CA GLY A 52 3.07 18.43 6.54
C GLY A 52 3.79 17.25 7.22
N ALA A 53 3.51 16.01 6.83
CA ALA A 53 4.27 14.86 7.32
C ALA A 53 5.67 14.82 6.70
N ASP A 54 6.65 14.34 7.48
CA ASP A 54 8.03 14.17 7.01
C ASP A 54 8.21 12.82 6.33
N PRO A 55 8.50 12.76 5.00
CA PRO A 55 8.67 11.52 4.26
C PRO A 55 10.11 10.95 4.33
N VAL A 56 11.00 11.52 5.14
CA VAL A 56 12.43 11.14 5.16
C VAL A 56 12.63 9.65 5.37
N GLU A 57 11.96 9.05 6.35
CA GLU A 57 12.17 7.65 6.69
C GLU A 57 11.63 6.69 5.61
N ILE A 58 10.48 6.97 5.02
CA ILE A 58 9.96 6.13 3.92
C ILE A 58 10.84 6.26 2.68
N ASN A 59 11.31 7.46 2.35
CA ASN A 59 12.21 7.67 1.22
C ASN A 59 13.55 6.95 1.43
N ARG A 60 14.07 6.94 2.66
CA ARG A 60 15.29 6.17 3.01
C ARG A 60 15.08 4.67 2.84
N LEU A 61 13.95 4.14 3.30
CA LEU A 61 13.61 2.73 3.11
C LEU A 61 13.55 2.37 1.62
N LEU A 62 12.86 3.17 0.82
CA LEU A 62 12.78 2.97 -0.63
C LEU A 62 14.14 3.01 -1.31
N GLN A 63 15.02 3.93 -0.89
CA GLN A 63 16.36 4.03 -1.44
C GLN A 63 17.17 2.77 -1.15
N GLN A 64 17.12 2.26 0.07
CA GLN A 64 17.80 1.01 0.45
C GLN A 64 17.28 -0.19 -0.36
N LEU A 65 15.96 -0.27 -0.61
CA LEU A 65 15.39 -1.31 -1.47
C LEU A 65 15.88 -1.18 -2.92
N LYS A 66 15.95 0.03 -3.46
CA LYS A 66 16.49 0.28 -4.81
C LYS A 66 17.98 -0.08 -4.94
N GLU A 67 18.74 0.05 -3.86
CA GLU A 67 20.13 -0.38 -3.75
C GLU A 67 20.30 -1.91 -3.60
N GLY A 68 19.18 -2.65 -3.52
CA GLY A 68 19.17 -4.11 -3.44
C GLY A 68 19.30 -4.68 -2.03
N HIS A 69 19.15 -3.86 -0.99
CA HIS A 69 19.12 -4.35 0.38
C HIS A 69 17.84 -5.17 0.63
N HIS A 70 17.97 -6.26 1.38
CA HIS A 70 16.84 -7.10 1.72
C HIS A 70 15.97 -6.44 2.79
N ILE A 71 14.64 -6.50 2.62
CA ILE A 71 13.68 -5.83 3.51
C ILE A 71 13.87 -6.22 4.99
N ASP A 72 14.13 -7.47 5.30
CA ASP A 72 14.32 -7.94 6.67
C ASP A 72 15.55 -7.29 7.32
N ALA A 73 16.65 -7.11 6.57
CA ALA A 73 17.84 -6.44 7.05
C ALA A 73 17.60 -4.93 7.29
N ILE A 74 16.81 -4.29 6.43
CA ILE A 74 16.40 -2.89 6.60
C ILE A 74 15.57 -2.74 7.88
N LEU A 75 14.58 -3.61 8.10
CA LEU A 75 13.68 -3.54 9.24
C LEU A 75 14.36 -3.83 10.58
N VAL A 76 15.41 -4.64 10.61
CA VAL A 76 16.22 -4.90 11.83
C VAL A 76 16.91 -3.62 12.29
N ASN A 77 17.42 -2.81 11.36
CA ASN A 77 18.20 -1.61 11.63
C ASN A 77 17.37 -0.31 11.49
N SER A 78 16.07 -0.42 11.33
CA SER A 78 15.17 0.71 11.12
C SER A 78 15.01 1.54 12.40
N PRO A 79 15.05 2.89 12.32
CA PRO A 79 14.73 3.78 13.43
C PRO A 79 13.22 3.93 13.67
N LEU A 80 12.38 3.27 12.86
CA LEU A 80 10.93 3.33 12.99
C LEU A 80 10.47 2.76 14.34
N PRO A 81 9.37 3.29 14.91
CA PRO A 81 8.76 2.73 16.10
C PRO A 81 8.47 1.23 16.01
N SER A 82 8.60 0.52 17.10
CA SER A 82 8.47 -0.95 17.13
C SER A 82 7.13 -1.47 16.60
N HIS A 83 6.03 -0.75 16.82
CA HIS A 83 4.72 -1.14 16.29
C HIS A 83 4.70 -1.10 14.76
N ILE A 84 5.37 -0.14 14.12
CA ILE A 84 5.49 -0.06 12.66
C ILE A 84 6.40 -1.18 12.14
N THR A 85 7.57 -1.36 12.75
CA THR A 85 8.50 -2.42 12.31
C THR A 85 7.92 -3.81 12.50
N ASN A 86 7.17 -4.06 13.58
CA ASN A 86 6.49 -5.33 13.80
C ASN A 86 5.38 -5.58 12.78
N PHE A 87 4.60 -4.55 12.44
CA PHE A 87 3.58 -4.65 11.40
C PHE A 87 4.19 -5.00 10.03
N LEU A 88 5.27 -4.33 9.65
CA LEU A 88 5.97 -4.60 8.39
C LEU A 88 6.60 -6.00 8.39
N LYS A 89 7.26 -6.41 9.48
CA LYS A 89 7.82 -7.76 9.61
C LYS A 89 6.74 -8.83 9.42
N PHE A 90 5.62 -8.72 10.13
CA PHE A 90 4.50 -9.64 9.96
C PHE A 90 4.01 -9.70 8.51
N THR A 91 3.87 -8.55 7.86
CA THR A 91 3.44 -8.48 6.46
C THR A 91 4.41 -9.24 5.55
N PHE A 92 5.71 -9.02 5.69
CA PHE A 92 6.70 -9.71 4.86
C PHE A 92 6.89 -11.17 5.22
N GLU A 93 6.74 -11.58 6.49
CA GLU A 93 6.66 -12.98 6.89
C GLU A 93 5.53 -13.72 6.16
N VAL A 94 4.35 -13.09 6.08
CA VAL A 94 3.20 -13.66 5.34
C VAL A 94 3.53 -13.79 3.84
N VAL A 95 4.10 -12.76 3.22
CA VAL A 95 4.51 -12.77 1.82
C VAL A 95 5.55 -13.87 1.56
N HIS A 96 6.53 -14.02 2.45
CA HIS A 96 7.61 -15.01 2.34
C HIS A 96 7.11 -16.45 2.49
N THR A 97 5.91 -16.69 3.02
CA THR A 97 5.30 -18.04 3.01
C THR A 97 5.10 -18.59 1.60
N LYS A 98 4.98 -17.71 0.60
CA LYS A 98 4.64 -18.01 -0.80
C LYS A 98 3.37 -18.87 -0.93
N LYS A 99 2.45 -18.77 0.04
CA LYS A 99 1.17 -19.48 0.05
C LYS A 99 0.05 -18.53 -0.33
N PRO A 100 -0.46 -18.57 -1.58
CA PRO A 100 -1.42 -17.59 -2.09
C PRO A 100 -2.67 -17.44 -1.21
N HIS A 101 -3.19 -18.53 -0.66
CA HIS A 101 -4.36 -18.51 0.21
C HIS A 101 -4.11 -17.83 1.56
N ILE A 102 -2.91 -17.90 2.11
CA ILE A 102 -2.54 -17.17 3.34
C ILE A 102 -2.40 -15.68 3.03
N VAL A 103 -1.70 -15.34 1.96
CA VAL A 103 -1.53 -13.96 1.52
C VAL A 103 -2.90 -13.33 1.25
N ALA A 104 -3.76 -14.01 0.49
CA ALA A 104 -5.11 -13.53 0.19
C ALA A 104 -5.95 -13.33 1.46
N ALA A 105 -5.92 -14.28 2.40
CA ALA A 105 -6.68 -14.15 3.64
C ALA A 105 -6.22 -12.97 4.50
N VAL A 106 -4.90 -12.75 4.64
CA VAL A 106 -4.37 -11.60 5.39
C VAL A 106 -4.64 -10.28 4.67
N PHE A 107 -4.56 -10.27 3.34
CA PHE A 107 -4.91 -9.10 2.54
C PHE A 107 -6.39 -8.75 2.74
N THR A 108 -7.31 -9.64 2.41
CA THR A 108 -8.75 -9.36 2.45
C THR A 108 -9.24 -9.05 3.87
N PHE A 109 -9.06 -9.98 4.82
CA PHE A 109 -9.64 -9.84 6.17
C PHE A 109 -8.81 -9.00 7.13
N GLY A 110 -7.52 -8.87 6.88
CA GLY A 110 -6.61 -8.14 7.75
C GLY A 110 -6.29 -6.72 7.28
N ARG A 111 -6.71 -6.36 6.08
CA ARG A 111 -6.46 -5.04 5.48
C ARG A 111 -7.75 -4.46 4.88
N GLU A 112 -8.21 -4.98 3.76
CA GLU A 112 -9.25 -4.34 2.96
C GLU A 112 -10.62 -4.29 3.65
N ASP A 113 -10.98 -5.31 4.42
CA ASP A 113 -12.24 -5.33 5.16
C ASP A 113 -12.27 -4.37 6.38
N LEU A 114 -11.12 -4.13 7.01
CA LEU A 114 -11.03 -3.36 8.26
C LEU A 114 -10.62 -1.89 8.05
N ILE A 115 -9.74 -1.64 7.11
CA ILE A 115 -9.06 -0.36 6.94
C ILE A 115 -10.00 0.79 6.54
N PRO A 116 -10.97 0.61 5.62
CA PRO A 116 -11.83 1.70 5.15
C PRO A 116 -12.58 2.42 6.29
N ASP A 117 -13.27 1.68 7.12
CA ASP A 117 -14.06 2.26 8.23
C ASP A 117 -13.18 2.99 9.24
N MET A 118 -12.02 2.43 9.56
CA MET A 118 -11.05 3.03 10.47
C MET A 118 -10.54 4.38 9.94
N PHE A 119 -10.17 4.45 8.67
CA PHE A 119 -9.64 5.68 8.08
C PHE A 119 -10.71 6.75 7.87
N ILE A 120 -11.94 6.38 7.53
CA ILE A 120 -13.07 7.32 7.45
C ILE A 120 -13.27 8.03 8.80
N GLU A 121 -13.22 7.29 9.91
CA GLU A 121 -13.35 7.88 11.24
C GLU A 121 -12.16 8.78 11.61
N ILE A 122 -10.93 8.41 11.23
CA ILE A 122 -9.75 9.26 11.42
C ILE A 122 -9.89 10.58 10.66
N ILE A 123 -10.34 10.55 9.40
CA ILE A 123 -10.56 11.76 8.59
C ILE A 123 -11.62 12.66 9.22
N LYS A 124 -12.74 12.11 9.69
CA LYS A 124 -13.79 12.88 10.35
C LYS A 124 -13.23 13.64 11.57
N ASN A 125 -12.42 12.96 12.37
CA ASN A 125 -11.78 13.55 13.53
C ASN A 125 -10.76 14.64 13.16
N LEU A 126 -9.95 14.42 12.13
CA LEU A 126 -8.96 15.38 11.65
C LEU A 126 -9.61 16.67 11.12
N LYS A 127 -10.72 16.55 10.38
CA LYS A 127 -11.50 17.71 9.90
C LYS A 127 -11.99 18.61 11.03
N GLN A 128 -12.29 18.05 12.21
CA GLN A 128 -12.79 18.80 13.35
C GLN A 128 -11.68 19.48 14.19
N THR A 129 -10.47 18.96 14.14
CA THR A 129 -9.43 19.31 15.11
C THR A 129 -8.31 20.21 14.57
N LYS A 130 -8.12 20.30 13.26
CA LYS A 130 -7.00 21.05 12.67
C LYS A 130 -7.37 21.66 11.31
N ASN A 131 -6.78 22.83 11.05
CA ASN A 131 -6.86 23.47 9.72
C ASN A 131 -5.83 22.82 8.78
N LEU A 132 -6.03 21.52 8.46
CA LEU A 132 -5.15 20.74 7.60
C LEU A 132 -5.68 20.69 6.16
N GLU A 133 -4.76 20.70 5.20
CA GLU A 133 -5.09 20.45 3.80
C GLU A 133 -5.32 18.93 3.61
N LEU A 134 -6.58 18.51 3.56
CA LEU A 134 -6.99 17.11 3.55
C LEU A 134 -7.51 16.62 2.20
N ALA A 135 -7.54 17.49 1.18
CA ALA A 135 -8.19 17.14 -0.09
C ALA A 135 -7.51 15.95 -0.80
N ASP A 136 -6.19 15.87 -0.79
CA ASP A 136 -5.46 14.76 -1.41
C ASP A 136 -5.60 13.47 -0.59
N LEU A 137 -5.62 13.56 0.74
CA LEU A 137 -5.83 12.40 1.62
C LEU A 137 -7.25 11.82 1.47
N ILE A 138 -8.26 12.69 1.41
CA ILE A 138 -9.65 12.25 1.23
C ILE A 138 -9.81 11.56 -0.13
N TYR A 139 -9.27 12.17 -1.19
CA TYR A 139 -9.30 11.58 -2.52
C TYR A 139 -8.62 10.22 -2.55
N TYR A 140 -7.43 10.09 -1.93
CA TYR A 140 -6.72 8.83 -1.83
C TYR A 140 -7.58 7.73 -1.20
N PHE A 141 -8.22 8.01 -0.06
CA PHE A 141 -9.06 7.01 0.60
C PHE A 141 -10.34 6.70 -0.16
N GLU A 142 -11.02 7.71 -0.72
CA GLU A 142 -12.22 7.49 -1.54
C GLU A 142 -11.89 6.62 -2.76
N ARG A 143 -10.75 6.89 -3.39
CA ARG A 143 -10.31 6.15 -4.56
C ARG A 143 -9.89 4.71 -4.22
N HIS A 144 -9.20 4.53 -3.11
CA HIS A 144 -8.80 3.21 -2.61
C HIS A 144 -10.02 2.32 -2.30
N ILE A 145 -11.03 2.87 -1.61
CA ILE A 145 -12.28 2.16 -1.31
C ILE A 145 -13.10 1.83 -2.58
N GLU A 146 -13.01 2.65 -3.62
CA GLU A 146 -13.77 2.46 -4.86
C GLU A 146 -13.18 1.35 -5.75
N VAL A 147 -11.89 1.11 -5.67
CA VAL A 147 -11.15 0.17 -6.53
C VAL A 147 -10.98 -1.21 -5.88
N ASP A 148 -10.94 -1.31 -4.55
CA ASP A 148 -10.81 -2.53 -3.78
C ASP A 148 -12.16 -3.14 -3.38
#